data_f4327b4f897301fe64350988f47e9ead
#
_entry.id   f4327b4f897301fe64350988f47e9ead
#
_cell.length_a   1.000
_cell.length_b   1.000
_cell.length_c   1.000
_cell.angle_alpha   90.00
_cell.angle_beta   90.00
_cell.angle_gamma   90.00
#
_symmetry.space_group_name_H-M   'P 1'
#
loop_
_entity.id
_entity.type
_entity.pdbx_description
1 polymer ?
#
loop_
_entity_poly.entity_id
_entity_poly.type
_entity_poly.pdbx_seq_one_letter_code
_entity_poly.pdbx_strand_id
1 'polypeptide(L)'
;MLSRFVEEGSKIELRALERRPEEKDAENTAKVYQSRVLQILSEDTLEISMPMEQTRLILLPVDSEYDMIFFEENSLYQCFARIIDRYKSNNVYVLVMELTSNLRKYQRREYYRFS
;
A
#
# COMPACT_ATOMS: atom_id res chain seq x y z
N MET A 1 5.67 14.78 5.25
CA MET A 1 6.49 13.79 5.29
C MET A 1 6.47 12.88 4.16
N LEU A 2 5.32 12.55 3.62
CA LEU A 2 5.33 11.67 2.49
C LEU A 2 6.16 12.25 1.37
N SER A 3 5.98 13.52 1.03
CA SER A 3 6.67 14.05 -0.11
C SER A 3 8.17 14.08 0.01
N ARG A 4 8.69 13.84 1.19
CA ARG A 4 10.08 13.83 1.33
C ARG A 4 10.66 12.51 0.98
N PHE A 5 9.96 11.44 1.11
CA PHE A 5 10.48 10.10 0.90
C PHE A 5 9.82 9.34 -0.23
N VAL A 6 8.64 9.74 -0.65
CA VAL A 6 7.88 9.00 -1.64
C VAL A 6 7.60 9.89 -2.83
N GLU A 7 7.77 9.34 -4.03
CA GLU A 7 7.50 10.10 -5.23
C GLU A 7 6.29 9.62 -5.96
N GLU A 8 5.62 10.49 -6.68
CA GLU A 8 4.48 10.07 -7.47
C GLU A 8 4.98 9.15 -8.58
N GLY A 9 4.27 8.12 -8.84
CA GLY A 9 4.68 7.11 -9.79
C GLY A 9 5.37 5.92 -9.16
N SER A 10 5.74 6.00 -7.90
CA SER A 10 6.46 4.93 -7.26
C SER A 10 5.59 3.70 -7.09
N LYS A 11 6.20 2.54 -7.14
CA LYS A 11 5.49 1.30 -6.96
C LYS A 11 5.26 1.05 -5.50
N ILE A 12 4.14 0.51 -5.14
CA ILE A 12 3.88 0.18 -3.75
C ILE A 12 3.24 -1.19 -3.66
N GLU A 13 3.32 -1.78 -2.50
CA GLU A 13 2.65 -3.02 -2.20
C GLU A 13 1.75 -2.78 -1.02
N LEU A 14 0.57 -3.38 -1.02
CA LEU A 14 -0.37 -3.31 0.07
C LEU A 14 -0.59 -4.71 0.59
N ARG A 15 -0.40 -4.92 1.88
CA ARG A 15 -0.64 -6.22 2.44
C ARG A 15 -1.79 -6.08 3.42
N ALA A 16 -2.83 -6.81 3.24
CA ALA A 16 -4.02 -6.69 4.09
C ALA A 16 -3.70 -7.07 5.52
N LEU A 17 -4.19 -6.27 6.44
CA LEU A 17 -3.98 -6.58 7.84
C LEU A 17 -5.14 -7.40 8.30
N GLU A 18 -4.87 -8.67 8.65
CA GLU A 18 -5.88 -9.55 9.01
C GLU A 18 -6.11 -9.59 10.44
N ARG A 19 -7.20 -9.45 10.89
CA ARG A 19 -7.48 -9.52 12.19
C ARG A 19 -8.38 -10.54 12.61
N ARG A 20 -8.77 -11.44 11.93
CA ARG A 20 -9.65 -12.45 12.28
C ARG A 20 -8.98 -13.69 12.67
N PRO A 21 -8.75 -13.97 13.82
CA PRO A 21 -8.04 -15.15 14.22
C PRO A 21 -8.71 -16.41 13.81
N GLU A 22 -9.92 -16.40 13.67
CA GLU A 22 -10.55 -17.61 13.32
C GLU A 22 -10.27 -17.97 11.95
N GLU A 23 -9.68 -17.19 11.24
CA GLU A 23 -9.42 -17.54 9.93
C GLU A 23 -8.15 -18.11 9.84
N LYS A 24 -7.75 -18.86 10.62
CA LYS A 24 -6.51 -19.36 10.53
C LYS A 24 -6.19 -20.18 9.43
N ASP A 25 -7.05 -20.70 8.88
CA ASP A 25 -6.67 -21.53 7.81
C ASP A 25 -6.14 -20.72 6.77
N ALA A 26 -6.23 -19.55 6.87
CA ALA A 26 -5.80 -18.83 5.79
C ALA A 26 -4.49 -18.50 6.05
N GLU A 27 -3.87 -19.25 6.67
CA GLU A 27 -2.65 -18.94 6.97
C GLU A 27 -1.87 -18.42 6.00
N ASN A 28 -2.11 -18.68 4.99
CA ASN A 28 -1.30 -18.27 4.07
C ASN A 28 -1.60 -17.12 3.52
N THR A 29 -2.37 -16.45 4.01
CA THR A 29 -2.67 -15.67 3.19
C THR A 29 -2.59 -14.33 3.31
N ALA A 30 -1.65 -13.74 3.60
CA ALA A 30 -1.51 -12.39 3.53
C ALA A 30 -1.54 -12.05 2.11
N LYS A 31 -2.58 -11.53 1.63
CA LYS A 31 -2.68 -11.19 0.25
C LYS A 31 -1.95 -9.90 0.02
N VAL A 32 -1.15 -9.85 -1.01
CA VAL A 32 -0.37 -8.68 -1.35
C VAL A 32 -0.90 -8.10 -2.65
N TYR A 33 -1.22 -6.82 -2.65
CA TYR A 33 -1.71 -6.17 -3.85
C TYR A 33 -0.65 -5.18 -4.33
N GLN A 34 -0.53 -5.01 -5.61
CA GLN A 34 0.45 -4.09 -6.17
C GLN A 34 -0.25 -2.86 -6.71
N SER A 35 0.31 -1.72 -6.48
CA SER A 35 -0.28 -0.49 -6.91
C SER A 35 0.82 0.53 -7.20
N ARG A 36 0.44 1.79 -7.36
CA ARG A 36 1.38 2.82 -7.67
C ARG A 36 0.87 4.14 -7.13
N VAL A 37 1.73 5.00 -6.70
CA VAL A 37 1.35 6.29 -6.14
C VAL A 37 0.92 7.17 -7.29
N LEU A 38 -0.30 7.70 -7.25
CA LEU A 38 -0.78 8.58 -8.28
C LEU A 38 -0.55 10.04 -7.89
N GLN A 39 -0.83 10.39 -6.68
CA GLN A 39 -0.68 11.76 -6.26
C GLN A 39 -0.57 11.86 -4.75
N ILE A 40 0.25 12.75 -4.25
CA ILE A 40 0.38 12.95 -2.82
C ILE A 40 -0.45 14.17 -2.49
N LEU A 41 -1.45 14.01 -1.65
CA LEU A 41 -2.35 15.08 -1.33
C LEU A 41 -1.90 15.90 -0.12
N SER A 42 -1.29 15.26 0.83
CA SER A 42 -0.81 15.97 2.00
C SER A 42 0.28 15.13 2.66
N GLU A 43 0.70 15.52 3.83
CA GLU A 43 1.78 14.79 4.50
C GLU A 43 1.38 13.39 4.89
N ASP A 44 0.11 13.12 5.04
CA ASP A 44 -0.30 11.80 5.44
C ASP A 44 -1.40 11.22 4.55
N THR A 45 -1.68 11.82 3.41
CA THR A 45 -2.77 11.34 2.55
C THR A 45 -2.30 11.29 1.10
N LEU A 46 -2.61 10.22 0.44
CA LEU A 46 -2.19 10.06 -0.95
C LEU A 46 -3.22 9.29 -1.75
N GLU A 47 -3.12 9.36 -3.06
CA GLU A 47 -3.99 8.61 -3.95
C GLU A 47 -3.14 7.56 -4.63
N ILE A 48 -3.67 6.36 -4.73
CA ILE A 48 -2.96 5.28 -5.39
C ILE A 48 -3.90 4.62 -6.38
N SER A 49 -3.37 3.86 -7.29
CA SER A 49 -4.19 3.18 -8.28
C SER A 49 -4.83 1.97 -7.63
N MET A 50 -6.03 1.61 -8.06
CA MET A 50 -6.69 0.45 -7.49
C MET A 50 -6.01 -0.78 -8.04
N PRO A 51 -5.69 -1.75 -7.22
CA PRO A 51 -4.95 -2.92 -7.68
C PRO A 51 -5.73 -3.73 -8.70
N MET A 52 -5.01 -4.41 -9.57
CA MET A 52 -5.64 -5.28 -10.52
C MET A 52 -4.97 -6.62 -10.48
N GLU A 53 -5.71 -7.65 -10.64
CA GLU A 53 -5.15 -8.95 -10.65
C GLU A 53 -5.47 -9.55 -11.97
N GLN A 54 -4.51 -9.77 -12.80
CA GLN A 54 -4.70 -10.18 -14.16
C GLN A 54 -5.50 -9.10 -14.85
N THR A 55 -6.69 -9.32 -15.28
CA THR A 55 -7.44 -8.27 -15.89
C THR A 55 -8.58 -7.86 -15.01
N ARG A 56 -8.64 -8.32 -13.75
CA ARG A 56 -9.72 -7.99 -12.91
C ARG A 56 -9.36 -6.92 -11.93
N LEU A 57 -10.15 -5.91 -11.80
CA LEU A 57 -9.94 -4.86 -10.86
C LEU A 57 -10.32 -5.36 -9.48
N ILE A 58 -9.50 -5.11 -8.50
CA ILE A 58 -9.77 -5.53 -7.14
C ILE A 58 -10.31 -4.34 -6.36
N LEU A 59 -11.58 -4.39 -6.01
CA LEU A 59 -12.18 -3.30 -5.29
C LEU A 59 -12.00 -3.45 -3.80
N LEU A 60 -11.05 -2.75 -3.26
CA LEU A 60 -10.78 -2.82 -1.83
C LEU A 60 -11.75 -1.92 -1.08
N PRO A 61 -12.27 -2.37 0.03
CA PRO A 61 -13.31 -1.60 0.71
C PRO A 61 -12.77 -0.41 1.49
N VAL A 62 -13.58 0.62 1.58
CA VAL A 62 -13.23 1.78 2.35
C VAL A 62 -13.15 1.36 3.81
N ASP A 63 -12.25 1.98 4.54
CA ASP A 63 -11.96 1.68 5.94
C ASP A 63 -11.12 0.45 6.19
N SER A 64 -10.68 -0.23 5.19
CA SER A 64 -9.78 -1.34 5.42
C SER A 64 -8.36 -0.82 5.59
N GLU A 65 -7.57 -1.52 6.37
CA GLU A 65 -6.22 -1.11 6.69
C GLU A 65 -5.18 -2.01 6.07
N TYR A 66 -4.07 -1.44 5.71
CA TYR A 66 -3.01 -2.17 5.05
C TYR A 66 -1.63 -1.79 5.54
N ASP A 67 -0.72 -2.71 5.37
CA ASP A 67 0.68 -2.48 5.60
C ASP A 67 1.18 -2.08 4.22
N MET A 68 1.64 -0.85 4.05
CA MET A 68 2.09 -0.35 2.78
C MET A 68 3.58 -0.27 2.68
N ILE A 69 4.14 -0.73 1.59
CA ILE A 69 5.56 -0.65 1.37
C ILE A 69 5.79 0.13 0.09
N PHE A 70 6.61 1.18 0.18
CA PHE A 70 6.91 2.03 -0.95
C PHE A 70 8.29 1.66 -1.49
N PHE A 71 8.38 1.41 -2.79
CA PHE A 71 9.64 1.03 -3.39
C PHE A 71 10.29 2.25 -4.02
N GLU A 72 11.20 2.88 -3.28
CA GLU A 72 11.88 4.03 -3.80
C GLU A 72 13.26 3.61 -4.29
N GLU A 73 13.87 4.48 -5.05
CA GLU A 73 15.11 4.12 -5.65
C GLU A 73 16.15 3.58 -4.73
N ASN A 74 16.42 4.15 -3.68
CA ASN A 74 17.44 3.68 -2.78
C ASN A 74 16.97 3.03 -1.51
N SER A 75 15.70 2.97 -1.28
CA SER A 75 15.23 2.47 -0.01
C SER A 75 13.81 2.01 -0.09
N LEU A 76 13.42 1.22 0.86
CA LEU A 76 12.04 0.83 0.98
C LEU A 76 11.51 1.53 2.21
N TYR A 77 10.28 2.02 2.14
CA TYR A 77 9.67 2.66 3.30
C TYR A 77 8.36 1.94 3.59
N GLN A 78 7.97 1.93 4.83
CA GLN A 78 6.80 1.19 5.25
C GLN A 78 5.96 2.02 6.20
N CYS A 79 4.65 1.90 6.10
CA CYS A 79 3.77 2.51 7.06
C CYS A 79 2.47 1.73 7.05
N PHE A 80 1.58 2.04 7.98
CA PHE A 80 0.26 1.46 7.95
C PHE A 80 -0.67 2.55 7.44
N ALA A 81 -1.67 2.18 6.70
CA ALA A 81 -2.58 3.15 6.11
C ALA A 81 -3.97 2.56 5.96
N ARG A 82 -4.94 3.42 5.85
CA ARG A 82 -6.31 3.00 5.75
C ARG A 82 -6.95 3.64 4.53
N ILE A 83 -7.82 2.96 3.85
CA ILE A 83 -8.51 3.52 2.71
C ILE A 83 -9.62 4.40 3.23
N ILE A 84 -9.60 5.69 2.89
CA ILE A 84 -10.64 6.57 3.37
C ILE A 84 -11.62 6.94 2.26
N ASP A 85 -11.32 6.63 1.04
CA ASP A 85 -12.23 6.93 -0.05
C ASP A 85 -11.80 6.19 -1.31
N ARG A 86 -12.69 6.03 -2.26
CA ARG A 86 -12.32 5.48 -3.53
C ARG A 86 -13.24 6.06 -4.57
N TYR A 87 -12.76 6.32 -5.74
CA TYR A 87 -13.57 6.93 -6.78
C TYR A 87 -12.96 6.64 -8.15
N LYS A 88 -13.66 7.01 -9.18
CA LYS A 88 -13.19 6.77 -10.51
C LYS A 88 -13.08 8.12 -11.20
N SER A 89 -12.00 8.37 -11.86
CA SER A 89 -11.77 9.62 -12.54
C SER A 89 -11.11 9.32 -13.86
N ASN A 90 -11.67 9.79 -14.97
CA ASN A 90 -11.13 9.55 -16.28
C ASN A 90 -10.81 8.08 -16.54
N ASN A 91 -11.72 7.24 -16.18
CA ASN A 91 -11.57 5.81 -16.37
C ASN A 91 -10.48 5.19 -15.52
N VAL A 92 -9.99 5.90 -14.52
CA VAL A 92 -8.99 5.35 -13.64
C VAL A 92 -9.62 5.24 -12.27
N TYR A 93 -9.50 4.06 -11.64
CA TYR A 93 -10.05 3.88 -10.30
C TYR A 93 -8.97 4.25 -9.32
N VAL A 94 -9.34 5.09 -8.37
CA VAL A 94 -8.39 5.65 -7.41
C VAL A 94 -8.79 5.32 -5.98
N LEU A 95 -7.80 5.02 -5.16
CA LEU A 95 -8.00 4.81 -3.75
C LEU A 95 -7.33 5.97 -3.02
N VAL A 96 -8.01 6.55 -2.06
CA VAL A 96 -7.41 7.60 -1.24
C VAL A 96 -7.04 6.95 0.07
N MET A 97 -5.79 7.04 0.45
CA MET A 97 -5.31 6.40 1.65
C MET A 97 -4.73 7.40 2.62
N GLU A 98 -4.96 7.15 3.89
CA GLU A 98 -4.45 8.02 4.92
C GLU A 98 -3.53 7.19 5.78
N LEU A 99 -2.35 7.68 6.06
CA LEU A 99 -1.39 6.96 6.88
C LEU A 99 -1.87 6.93 8.30
N THR A 100 -1.81 5.79 8.93
CA THR A 100 -2.20 5.67 10.32
C THR A 100 -0.96 5.46 11.19
N SER A 101 0.22 5.45 10.60
CA SER A 101 1.45 5.40 11.36
C SER A 101 2.49 6.23 10.64
N ASN A 102 3.61 6.44 11.26
CA ASN A 102 4.66 7.20 10.63
C ASN A 102 5.35 6.34 9.58
N LEU A 103 5.89 7.01 8.59
CA LEU A 103 6.62 6.32 7.55
C LEU A 103 7.99 6.00 8.10
N ARG A 104 8.48 4.79 7.88
CA ARG A 104 9.79 4.45 8.38
C ARG A 104 10.52 3.59 7.37
N LYS A 105 11.81 3.56 7.44
CA LYS A 105 12.59 2.81 6.51
C LYS A 105 12.41 1.37 6.76
N TYR A 106 12.19 0.60 5.72
CA TYR A 106 11.91 -0.81 5.84
C TYR A 106 13.12 -1.59 5.39
N GLN A 107 13.64 -2.42 6.25
CA GLN A 107 14.79 -3.16 5.90
C GLN A 107 14.45 -4.53 5.54
N ARG A 108 14.89 -4.99 4.40
CA ARG A 108 14.61 -6.30 4.04
C ARG A 108 15.85 -6.99 3.85
N ARG A 109 16.92 -6.57 4.33
CA ARG A 109 18.10 -7.11 4.01
C ARG A 109 18.45 -8.32 4.62
N GLU A 110 17.78 -8.77 5.50
CA GLU A 110 18.15 -9.95 6.06
C GLU A 110 18.24 -10.98 5.09
N TYR A 111 17.76 -10.85 3.98
CA TYR A 111 17.84 -11.86 3.14
C TYR A 111 18.97 -11.87 2.41
N TYR A 112 19.64 -11.01 2.39
CA TYR A 112 20.66 -11.15 1.65
C TYR A 112 21.76 -11.11 2.29
N ARG A 113 21.91 -11.39 2.99
CA ARG A 113 22.89 -11.51 3.56
C ARG A 113 23.58 -12.43 3.35
N PHE A 114 23.77 -12.88 2.94
CA PHE A 114 24.19 -13.80 2.70
C PHE A 114 24.62 -13.99 2.19
N SER A 115 24.61 -13.57 1.96
CA SER A 115 24.97 -13.68 1.63
C SER A 115 25.42 -13.68 1.57
#